data_35c1fca528b5844964aa8fe5c60440d5
#
_entry.id   35c1fca528b5844964aa8fe5c60440d5
#
_cell.length_a   1.000
_cell.length_b   1.000
_cell.length_c   1.000
_cell.angle_alpha   90.00
_cell.angle_beta   90.00
_cell.angle_gamma   90.00
#
_symmetry.space_group_name_H-M   'P 1'
#
loop_
_entity.id
_entity.type
_entity.pdbx_description
1 polymer ?
#
loop_
_entity_poly.entity_id
_entity_poly.type
_entity_poly.pdbx_seq_one_letter_code
_entity_poly.pdbx_strand_id
1 'polypeptide(L)'
;MKSNGIVEWSMMMKKVLVANRGEIAIRIFRALTELDIQTVGIYAAEDEQSVHRFKADEAYLIGEGKKPIDAYLDIEGIIALAKDIGVDGIHPGYGFLSENLEFARRCEEEGITFIGPKSEHLDMFGDKLKAKAVALAAGIPTIPGTDGALDQVEDVLAFAEEAGYPVIMKAALGGGGRGMRVARTPEEVKEGFSRAQSEAKAAFGRADVYVERFIENPKHIEVQILGDAHGNILHLYERDCSIQRRHQKVVELAPSVNLPDDLREQICQAAVQVMQHVNYLNAGTVEFLVEGSEFFFIEVNPRVQVEHTITEMITDIDIVQSQIQIAQGLSLHEEMGLPEQEDVNLNGYAIQCRVTTEDPENDFLPDTGKINTYRSPGGFGVRLDAGNGFVGTVVTPYFDSLLVKACVHGRTFDLAC
;
A
#
# COMPACT_ATOMS: atom_id res chain seq x y z
N MET A 1 -14.60 15.62 -38.73
CA MET A 1 -15.58 14.71 -38.13
C MET A 1 -14.76 13.57 -37.54
N LYS A 2 -14.41 13.67 -36.24
CA LYS A 2 -13.77 12.57 -35.52
C LYS A 2 -14.85 11.58 -35.13
N SER A 3 -14.70 10.33 -35.52
CA SER A 3 -15.56 9.23 -35.09
C SER A 3 -15.45 9.12 -33.57
N ASN A 4 -16.53 9.44 -32.85
CA ASN A 4 -16.66 9.06 -31.46
C ASN A 4 -16.58 7.53 -31.41
N GLY A 5 -15.47 7.00 -30.93
CA GLY A 5 -15.34 5.59 -30.61
C GLY A 5 -16.38 5.26 -29.53
N ILE A 6 -17.43 4.57 -29.94
CA ILE A 6 -18.34 3.91 -29.00
C ILE A 6 -17.52 2.79 -28.39
N VAL A 7 -17.01 3.02 -27.18
CA VAL A 7 -16.49 1.94 -26.33
C VAL A 7 -17.60 0.88 -26.27
N GLU A 8 -17.30 -0.35 -26.65
CA GLU A 8 -18.29 -1.43 -26.55
C GLU A 8 -18.65 -1.62 -25.08
N TRP A 9 -19.78 -1.12 -24.65
CA TRP A 9 -20.32 -1.22 -23.30
C TRP A 9 -20.44 -2.65 -22.76
N SER A 10 -20.13 -3.65 -23.59
CA SER A 10 -20.14 -5.07 -23.23
C SER A 10 -18.98 -5.50 -22.33
N MET A 11 -17.91 -4.71 -22.23
CA MET A 11 -16.71 -4.99 -21.40
C MET A 11 -16.68 -4.28 -20.05
N MET A 12 -17.63 -3.36 -19.79
CA MET A 12 -17.67 -2.59 -18.53
C MET A 12 -18.17 -3.46 -17.38
N MET A 13 -17.44 -3.47 -16.26
CA MET A 13 -17.88 -4.12 -15.03
C MET A 13 -19.19 -3.50 -14.56
N LYS A 14 -20.12 -4.34 -14.12
CA LYS A 14 -21.43 -3.92 -13.60
C LYS A 14 -21.56 -4.14 -12.11
N LYS A 15 -20.84 -5.09 -11.57
CA LYS A 15 -20.95 -5.49 -10.17
C LYS A 15 -19.58 -5.90 -9.63
N VAL A 16 -19.13 -5.26 -8.55
CA VAL A 16 -17.81 -5.49 -7.95
C VAL A 16 -17.93 -5.78 -6.46
N LEU A 17 -17.25 -6.85 -6.03
CA LEU A 17 -17.09 -7.20 -4.62
C LEU A 17 -15.84 -6.52 -4.06
N VAL A 18 -15.97 -5.89 -2.89
CA VAL A 18 -14.86 -5.31 -2.15
C VAL A 18 -14.43 -6.28 -1.06
N ALA A 19 -13.29 -6.95 -1.29
CA ALA A 19 -12.73 -7.94 -0.36
C ALA A 19 -11.93 -7.27 0.77
N ASN A 20 -12.59 -6.34 1.47
CA ASN A 20 -11.99 -5.57 2.55
C ASN A 20 -13.07 -5.00 3.49
N ARG A 21 -12.64 -4.23 4.49
CA ARG A 21 -13.49 -3.62 5.52
C ARG A 21 -13.09 -2.18 5.83
N GLY A 22 -13.84 -1.55 6.72
CA GLY A 22 -13.47 -0.24 7.29
C GLY A 22 -13.47 0.89 6.27
N GLU A 23 -12.52 1.81 6.43
CA GLU A 23 -12.49 3.04 5.63
C GLU A 23 -12.17 2.78 4.16
N ILE A 24 -11.28 1.82 3.87
CA ILE A 24 -10.92 1.53 2.48
C ILE A 24 -12.06 0.88 1.70
N ALA A 25 -12.86 0.02 2.33
CA ALA A 25 -14.05 -0.52 1.69
C ALA A 25 -15.04 0.62 1.33
N ILE A 26 -15.26 1.56 2.25
CA ILE A 26 -16.11 2.74 2.00
C ILE A 26 -15.55 3.61 0.86
N ARG A 27 -14.22 3.80 0.83
CA ARG A 27 -13.55 4.55 -0.23
C ARG A 27 -13.75 3.91 -1.60
N ILE A 28 -13.62 2.59 -1.67
CA ILE A 28 -13.81 1.84 -2.92
C ILE A 28 -15.29 1.87 -3.34
N PHE A 29 -16.25 1.72 -2.41
CA PHE A 29 -17.67 1.83 -2.74
C PHE A 29 -18.03 3.20 -3.35
N ARG A 30 -17.43 4.29 -2.84
CA ARG A 30 -17.63 5.62 -3.44
C ARG A 30 -17.14 5.66 -4.89
N ALA A 31 -15.93 5.17 -5.16
CA ALA A 31 -15.38 5.14 -6.51
C ALA A 31 -16.24 4.29 -7.46
N LEU A 32 -16.70 3.11 -7.02
CA LEU A 32 -17.58 2.24 -7.79
C LEU A 32 -18.94 2.93 -8.08
N THR A 33 -19.54 3.57 -7.06
CA THR A 33 -20.81 4.29 -7.21
C THR A 33 -20.70 5.45 -8.19
N GLU A 34 -19.58 6.20 -8.15
CA GLU A 34 -19.31 7.31 -9.08
C GLU A 34 -19.07 6.83 -10.51
N LEU A 35 -18.66 5.56 -10.69
CA LEU A 35 -18.52 4.89 -11.97
C LEU A 35 -19.79 4.11 -12.39
N ASP A 36 -20.89 4.24 -11.67
CA ASP A 36 -22.18 3.54 -11.91
C ASP A 36 -22.05 2.01 -11.85
N ILE A 37 -21.18 1.49 -10.94
CA ILE A 37 -20.93 0.08 -10.72
C ILE A 37 -21.58 -0.36 -9.40
N GLN A 38 -22.37 -1.44 -9.43
CA GLN A 38 -23.01 -1.99 -8.25
C GLN A 38 -21.97 -2.52 -7.25
N THR A 39 -22.15 -2.16 -5.98
CA THR A 39 -21.22 -2.44 -4.90
C THR A 39 -21.64 -3.62 -4.04
N VAL A 40 -20.70 -4.54 -3.80
CA VAL A 40 -20.90 -5.67 -2.88
C VAL A 40 -19.87 -5.60 -1.77
N GLY A 41 -20.35 -5.51 -0.52
CA GLY A 41 -19.55 -5.58 0.68
C GLY A 41 -19.52 -6.98 1.28
N ILE A 42 -18.44 -7.30 2.00
CA ILE A 42 -18.35 -8.48 2.86
C ILE A 42 -18.08 -8.06 4.30
N TYR A 43 -18.53 -8.84 5.27
CA TYR A 43 -18.29 -8.56 6.67
C TYR A 43 -18.20 -9.84 7.51
N ALA A 44 -17.27 -9.87 8.48
CA ALA A 44 -17.23 -10.88 9.52
C ALA A 44 -18.31 -10.59 10.58
N ALA A 45 -18.65 -11.55 11.42
CA ALA A 45 -19.68 -11.39 12.45
C ALA A 45 -19.41 -10.20 13.39
N GLU A 46 -18.15 -9.92 13.70
CA GLU A 46 -17.71 -8.79 14.53
C GLU A 46 -17.93 -7.43 13.85
N ASP A 47 -18.04 -7.41 12.54
CA ASP A 47 -18.31 -6.22 11.74
C ASP A 47 -19.81 -6.04 11.39
N GLU A 48 -20.70 -6.80 12.00
CA GLU A 48 -22.15 -6.71 11.73
C GLU A 48 -22.70 -5.31 11.87
N GLN A 49 -22.13 -4.50 12.78
CA GLN A 49 -22.52 -3.12 13.03
C GLN A 49 -21.56 -2.10 12.40
N SER A 50 -20.56 -2.56 11.63
CA SER A 50 -19.59 -1.67 10.99
C SER A 50 -20.19 -0.90 9.82
N VAL A 51 -19.79 0.38 9.68
CA VAL A 51 -20.37 1.31 8.69
C VAL A 51 -20.24 0.81 7.27
N HIS A 52 -19.12 0.18 6.90
CA HIS A 52 -18.91 -0.29 5.52
C HIS A 52 -20.00 -1.26 5.05
N ARG A 53 -20.53 -2.10 5.93
CA ARG A 53 -21.65 -3.00 5.61
C ARG A 53 -22.87 -2.26 5.06
N PHE A 54 -23.17 -1.08 5.59
CA PHE A 54 -24.35 -0.28 5.24
C PHE A 54 -24.10 0.70 4.07
N LYS A 55 -22.87 0.71 3.53
CA LYS A 55 -22.49 1.61 2.44
C LYS A 55 -22.50 0.93 1.07
N ALA A 56 -22.51 -0.39 1.03
CA ALA A 56 -22.63 -1.17 -0.19
C ALA A 56 -24.11 -1.36 -0.55
N ASP A 57 -24.41 -1.60 -1.82
CA ASP A 57 -25.76 -1.96 -2.30
C ASP A 57 -26.17 -3.33 -1.76
N GLU A 58 -25.22 -4.27 -1.71
CA GLU A 58 -25.39 -5.60 -1.11
C GLU A 58 -24.26 -5.88 -0.12
N ALA A 59 -24.53 -6.61 0.96
CA ALA A 59 -23.50 -7.01 1.91
C ALA A 59 -23.74 -8.43 2.43
N TYR A 60 -22.66 -9.24 2.49
CA TYR A 60 -22.74 -10.64 2.84
C TYR A 60 -21.85 -10.99 4.02
N LEU A 61 -22.37 -11.81 4.93
CA LEU A 61 -21.62 -12.41 6.03
C LEU A 61 -20.64 -13.45 5.46
N ILE A 62 -19.39 -13.37 5.87
CA ILE A 62 -18.33 -14.32 5.49
C ILE A 62 -17.73 -15.01 6.71
N GLY A 63 -17.08 -16.16 6.48
CA GLY A 63 -16.27 -16.85 7.47
C GLY A 63 -17.08 -17.30 8.70
N GLU A 64 -18.29 -17.79 8.54
CA GLU A 64 -19.10 -18.27 9.65
C GLU A 64 -18.34 -19.32 10.47
N GLY A 65 -18.20 -19.07 11.79
CA GLY A 65 -17.44 -19.90 12.71
C GLY A 65 -15.92 -19.71 12.68
N LYS A 66 -15.38 -18.86 11.81
CA LYS A 66 -13.96 -18.50 11.77
C LYS A 66 -13.65 -17.34 12.72
N LYS A 67 -12.35 -17.15 13.03
CA LYS A 67 -11.92 -15.94 13.73
C LYS A 67 -12.07 -14.71 12.81
N PRO A 68 -12.23 -13.50 13.38
CA PRO A 68 -12.51 -12.29 12.59
C PRO A 68 -11.54 -12.03 11.44
N ILE A 69 -10.24 -12.15 11.68
CA ILE A 69 -9.21 -11.97 10.64
C ILE A 69 -9.25 -13.13 9.63
N ASP A 70 -9.41 -14.36 10.09
CA ASP A 70 -9.44 -15.55 9.23
C ASP A 70 -10.64 -15.54 8.27
N ALA A 71 -11.74 -14.84 8.64
CA ALA A 71 -12.88 -14.64 7.74
C ALA A 71 -12.51 -13.81 6.51
N TYR A 72 -11.75 -12.72 6.68
CA TYR A 72 -11.27 -11.87 5.56
C TYR A 72 -10.08 -12.48 4.80
N LEU A 73 -9.47 -13.53 5.31
CA LEU A 73 -8.40 -14.30 4.65
C LEU A 73 -8.90 -15.61 4.01
N ASP A 74 -10.22 -15.84 4.02
CA ASP A 74 -10.84 -17.04 3.45
C ASP A 74 -10.99 -16.95 1.93
N ILE A 75 -9.92 -17.26 1.21
CA ILE A 75 -9.86 -17.20 -0.25
C ILE A 75 -11.03 -17.97 -0.88
N GLU A 76 -11.19 -19.26 -0.53
CA GLU A 76 -12.20 -20.11 -1.17
C GLU A 76 -13.63 -19.67 -0.83
N GLY A 77 -13.88 -19.21 0.41
CA GLY A 77 -15.18 -18.68 0.80
C GLY A 77 -15.54 -17.40 0.04
N ILE A 78 -14.58 -16.49 -0.14
CA ILE A 78 -14.80 -15.24 -0.88
C ILE A 78 -15.01 -15.52 -2.38
N ILE A 79 -14.20 -16.39 -2.98
CA ILE A 79 -14.36 -16.80 -4.41
C ILE A 79 -15.70 -17.49 -4.65
N ALA A 80 -16.11 -18.41 -3.76
CA ALA A 80 -17.39 -19.10 -3.87
C ALA A 80 -18.57 -18.11 -3.80
N LEU A 81 -18.53 -17.16 -2.85
CA LEU A 81 -19.52 -16.09 -2.77
C LEU A 81 -19.54 -15.25 -4.05
N ALA A 82 -18.37 -14.80 -4.52
CA ALA A 82 -18.25 -13.97 -5.72
C ALA A 82 -18.88 -14.63 -6.95
N LYS A 83 -18.69 -15.94 -7.11
CA LYS A 83 -19.32 -16.75 -8.18
C LYS A 83 -20.83 -16.86 -8.02
N ASP A 84 -21.30 -17.15 -6.80
CA ASP A 84 -22.73 -17.35 -6.52
C ASP A 84 -23.54 -16.08 -6.80
N ILE A 85 -23.02 -14.91 -6.47
CA ILE A 85 -23.69 -13.62 -6.69
C ILE A 85 -23.34 -12.98 -8.05
N GLY A 86 -22.43 -13.58 -8.83
CA GLY A 86 -22.10 -13.18 -10.19
C GLY A 86 -21.46 -11.80 -10.29
N VAL A 87 -20.35 -11.57 -9.57
CA VAL A 87 -19.57 -10.32 -9.70
C VAL A 87 -18.61 -10.39 -10.89
N ASP A 88 -18.35 -9.24 -11.52
CA ASP A 88 -17.42 -9.12 -12.64
C ASP A 88 -15.98 -8.97 -12.14
N GLY A 89 -15.79 -8.40 -10.94
CA GLY A 89 -14.48 -8.15 -10.36
C GLY A 89 -14.48 -8.11 -8.84
N ILE A 90 -13.26 -8.21 -8.30
CA ILE A 90 -12.99 -8.10 -6.86
C ILE A 90 -11.93 -7.03 -6.63
N HIS A 91 -12.22 -6.05 -5.78
CA HIS A 91 -11.24 -5.06 -5.32
C HIS A 91 -10.75 -5.42 -3.92
N PRO A 92 -9.46 -5.76 -3.74
CA PRO A 92 -8.93 -6.20 -2.46
C PRO A 92 -8.60 -5.05 -1.50
N GLY A 93 -8.54 -3.80 -1.95
CA GLY A 93 -8.09 -2.64 -1.18
C GLY A 93 -6.60 -2.73 -0.82
N TYR A 94 -6.29 -2.57 0.47
CA TYR A 94 -4.96 -2.78 1.04
C TYR A 94 -5.04 -3.67 2.29
N GLY A 95 -3.95 -4.34 2.65
CA GLY A 95 -3.94 -5.37 3.71
C GLY A 95 -4.70 -6.64 3.29
N PHE A 96 -4.99 -7.53 4.22
CA PHE A 96 -5.66 -8.81 3.98
C PHE A 96 -5.14 -9.54 2.74
N LEU A 97 -5.95 -9.66 1.69
CA LEU A 97 -5.64 -10.40 0.46
C LEU A 97 -5.09 -9.54 -0.68
N SER A 98 -4.83 -8.24 -0.45
CA SER A 98 -4.41 -7.33 -1.53
C SER A 98 -3.06 -7.68 -2.18
N GLU A 99 -2.16 -8.31 -1.44
CA GLU A 99 -0.85 -8.77 -1.91
C GLU A 99 -0.75 -10.30 -1.94
N ASN A 100 -1.91 -10.99 -1.87
CA ASN A 100 -1.95 -12.44 -1.84
C ASN A 100 -1.96 -13.03 -3.27
N LEU A 101 -0.85 -13.67 -3.65
CA LEU A 101 -0.65 -14.29 -4.95
C LEU A 101 -1.70 -15.37 -5.26
N GLU A 102 -2.04 -16.20 -4.28
CA GLU A 102 -3.02 -17.28 -4.45
C GLU A 102 -4.42 -16.73 -4.73
N PHE A 103 -4.81 -15.68 -4.01
CA PHE A 103 -6.10 -15.03 -4.23
C PHE A 103 -6.22 -14.42 -5.64
N ALA A 104 -5.18 -13.72 -6.10
CA ALA A 104 -5.16 -13.17 -7.46
C ALA A 104 -5.27 -14.28 -8.51
N ARG A 105 -4.50 -15.38 -8.36
CA ARG A 105 -4.59 -16.54 -9.26
C ARG A 105 -5.96 -17.21 -9.24
N ARG A 106 -6.57 -17.35 -8.07
CA ARG A 106 -7.92 -17.91 -7.95
C ARG A 106 -8.96 -17.04 -8.66
N CYS A 107 -8.83 -15.72 -8.58
CA CYS A 107 -9.68 -14.80 -9.37
C CYS A 107 -9.49 -15.05 -10.87
N GLU A 108 -8.23 -15.09 -11.35
CA GLU A 108 -7.90 -15.34 -12.77
C GLU A 108 -8.47 -16.68 -13.27
N GLU A 109 -8.30 -17.78 -12.49
CA GLU A 109 -8.81 -19.11 -12.82
C GLU A 109 -10.33 -19.17 -12.93
N GLU A 110 -11.04 -18.38 -12.13
CA GLU A 110 -12.51 -18.35 -12.14
C GLU A 110 -13.10 -17.27 -13.07
N GLY A 111 -12.24 -16.55 -13.81
CA GLY A 111 -12.65 -15.50 -14.73
C GLY A 111 -13.22 -14.26 -14.05
N ILE A 112 -12.85 -14.03 -12.80
CA ILE A 112 -13.20 -12.84 -12.02
C ILE A 112 -12.04 -11.85 -12.11
N THR A 113 -12.28 -10.60 -12.49
CA THR A 113 -11.22 -9.60 -12.59
C THR A 113 -10.70 -9.22 -11.21
N PHE A 114 -9.42 -9.49 -10.93
CA PHE A 114 -8.73 -8.95 -9.76
C PHE A 114 -8.37 -7.48 -10.03
N ILE A 115 -8.98 -6.54 -9.30
CA ILE A 115 -8.72 -5.09 -9.46
C ILE A 115 -7.43 -4.75 -8.71
N GLY A 116 -6.32 -4.87 -9.42
CA GLY A 116 -4.96 -4.75 -8.90
C GLY A 116 -3.93 -5.16 -9.94
N PRO A 117 -2.67 -5.38 -9.54
CA PRO A 117 -1.63 -5.84 -10.43
C PRO A 117 -1.86 -7.30 -10.85
N LYS A 118 -1.13 -7.74 -11.89
CA LYS A 118 -1.12 -9.14 -12.28
C LYS A 118 -0.51 -10.02 -11.20
N SER A 119 -0.89 -11.30 -11.17
CA SER A 119 -0.33 -12.28 -10.23
C SER A 119 1.20 -12.40 -10.31
N GLU A 120 1.79 -12.23 -11.50
CA GLU A 120 3.24 -12.19 -11.69
C GLU A 120 3.93 -11.03 -10.95
N HIS A 121 3.29 -9.85 -10.88
CA HIS A 121 3.81 -8.70 -10.14
C HIS A 121 3.73 -8.93 -8.62
N LEU A 122 2.66 -9.59 -8.14
CA LEU A 122 2.53 -9.98 -6.74
C LEU A 122 3.63 -10.98 -6.32
N ASP A 123 3.93 -11.96 -7.16
CA ASP A 123 5.03 -12.91 -6.92
C ASP A 123 6.40 -12.21 -6.90
N MET A 124 6.59 -11.27 -7.82
CA MET A 124 7.85 -10.55 -7.99
C MET A 124 8.14 -9.60 -6.83
N PHE A 125 7.15 -8.80 -6.44
CA PHE A 125 7.32 -7.75 -5.42
C PHE A 125 6.99 -8.21 -3.99
N GLY A 126 6.37 -9.37 -3.83
CA GLY A 126 6.15 -10.00 -2.53
C GLY A 126 7.42 -10.57 -1.88
N ASP A 127 8.49 -10.74 -2.65
CA ASP A 127 9.80 -11.17 -2.17
C ASP A 127 10.82 -10.02 -2.31
N LYS A 128 11.40 -9.59 -1.19
CA LYS A 128 12.32 -8.43 -1.15
C LYS A 128 13.58 -8.63 -1.98
N LEU A 129 14.08 -9.86 -2.08
CA LEU A 129 15.27 -10.16 -2.87
C LEU A 129 14.94 -10.12 -4.37
N LYS A 130 13.77 -10.64 -4.77
CA LYS A 130 13.29 -10.51 -6.15
C LYS A 130 13.07 -9.03 -6.52
N ALA A 131 12.41 -8.26 -5.66
CA ALA A 131 12.18 -6.83 -5.89
C ALA A 131 13.49 -6.04 -6.04
N LYS A 132 14.49 -6.33 -5.18
CA LYS A 132 15.84 -5.75 -5.27
C LYS A 132 16.53 -6.12 -6.59
N ALA A 133 16.43 -7.38 -7.03
CA ALA A 133 16.99 -7.83 -8.31
C ALA A 133 16.35 -7.10 -9.50
N VAL A 134 15.04 -6.86 -9.47
CA VAL A 134 14.33 -6.06 -10.48
C VAL A 134 14.85 -4.63 -10.52
N ALA A 135 14.98 -3.98 -9.36
CA ALA A 135 15.50 -2.60 -9.29
C ALA A 135 16.92 -2.50 -9.85
N LEU A 136 17.80 -3.43 -9.49
CA LEU A 136 19.17 -3.51 -10.03
C LEU A 136 19.17 -3.74 -11.54
N ALA A 137 18.32 -4.64 -12.07
CA ALA A 137 18.19 -4.88 -13.49
C ALA A 137 17.66 -3.66 -14.25
N ALA A 138 16.83 -2.84 -13.62
CA ALA A 138 16.37 -1.55 -14.13
C ALA A 138 17.43 -0.42 -13.98
N GLY A 139 18.60 -0.71 -13.41
CA GLY A 139 19.68 0.27 -13.20
C GLY A 139 19.46 1.20 -12.01
N ILE A 140 18.56 0.85 -11.10
CA ILE A 140 18.24 1.70 -9.94
C ILE A 140 19.11 1.31 -8.74
N PRO A 141 19.70 2.31 -8.03
CA PRO A 141 20.53 2.05 -6.87
C PRO A 141 19.72 1.42 -5.74
N THR A 142 20.29 0.36 -5.15
CA THR A 142 19.74 -0.30 -3.97
C THR A 142 20.68 -0.10 -2.79
N ILE A 143 20.17 -0.24 -1.57
CA ILE A 143 21.01 -0.19 -0.39
C ILE A 143 22.11 -1.27 -0.54
N PRO A 144 23.41 -0.91 -0.38
CA PRO A 144 24.49 -1.89 -0.38
C PRO A 144 24.21 -3.01 0.62
N GLY A 145 24.27 -4.24 0.17
CA GLY A 145 23.91 -5.41 0.97
C GLY A 145 24.34 -6.70 0.30
N THR A 146 24.04 -7.81 0.95
CA THR A 146 24.36 -9.14 0.43
C THR A 146 23.45 -9.54 -0.72
N ASP A 147 23.99 -10.31 -1.67
CA ASP A 147 23.25 -10.77 -2.86
C ASP A 147 22.17 -11.82 -2.54
N GLY A 148 22.13 -12.30 -1.31
CA GLY A 148 21.18 -13.32 -0.87
C GLY A 148 21.14 -13.48 0.64
N ALA A 149 20.34 -14.44 1.08
CA ALA A 149 20.29 -14.82 2.49
C ALA A 149 21.61 -15.46 2.92
N LEU A 150 22.02 -15.14 4.14
CA LEU A 150 23.22 -15.68 4.77
C LEU A 150 22.85 -16.71 5.84
N ASP A 151 23.60 -17.80 5.88
CA ASP A 151 23.41 -18.88 6.85
C ASP A 151 24.41 -18.80 8.01
N GLN A 152 25.54 -18.12 7.82
CA GLN A 152 26.65 -18.07 8.78
C GLN A 152 26.87 -16.63 9.26
N VAL A 153 27.13 -16.48 10.55
CA VAL A 153 27.40 -15.16 11.16
C VAL A 153 28.73 -14.57 10.69
N GLU A 154 29.66 -15.41 10.28
CA GLU A 154 30.96 -15.02 9.75
C GLU A 154 30.83 -14.23 8.45
N ASP A 155 29.89 -14.60 7.59
CA ASP A 155 29.61 -13.89 6.34
C ASP A 155 29.00 -12.50 6.62
N VAL A 156 28.14 -12.40 7.65
CA VAL A 156 27.59 -11.11 8.12
C VAL A 156 28.71 -10.21 8.64
N LEU A 157 29.63 -10.74 9.41
CA LEU A 157 30.78 -9.99 9.94
C LEU A 157 31.68 -9.49 8.80
N ALA A 158 31.98 -10.37 7.83
CA ALA A 158 32.79 -10.00 6.67
C ALA A 158 32.14 -8.86 5.86
N PHE A 159 30.83 -8.94 5.60
CA PHE A 159 30.09 -7.87 4.95
C PHE A 159 30.15 -6.57 5.77
N ALA A 160 29.93 -6.64 7.09
CA ALA A 160 29.92 -5.46 7.95
C ALA A 160 31.29 -4.78 8.07
N GLU A 161 32.40 -5.54 7.96
CA GLU A 161 33.77 -5.00 7.90
C GLU A 161 34.01 -4.26 6.56
N GLU A 162 33.49 -4.77 5.45
CA GLU A 162 33.61 -4.16 4.12
C GLU A 162 32.71 -2.93 3.96
N ALA A 163 31.42 -3.07 4.29
CA ALA A 163 30.41 -2.02 4.09
C ALA A 163 30.44 -0.90 5.14
N GLY A 164 31.10 -1.16 6.28
CA GLY A 164 31.07 -0.29 7.46
C GLY A 164 29.85 -0.50 8.35
N TYR A 165 30.02 -0.19 9.63
CA TYR A 165 28.91 -0.16 10.60
C TYR A 165 28.23 1.21 10.60
N PRO A 166 26.92 1.29 10.93
CA PRO A 166 26.03 0.18 11.32
C PRO A 166 25.49 -0.62 10.13
N VAL A 167 25.13 -1.88 10.39
CA VAL A 167 24.45 -2.77 9.44
C VAL A 167 23.07 -3.19 9.98
N ILE A 168 22.17 -3.57 9.09
CA ILE A 168 20.87 -4.09 9.45
C ILE A 168 20.67 -5.50 8.87
N MET A 169 20.30 -6.43 9.73
CA MET A 169 19.89 -7.78 9.36
C MET A 169 18.39 -7.82 9.16
N LYS A 170 17.92 -8.40 8.07
CA LYS A 170 16.49 -8.43 7.67
C LYS A 170 16.07 -9.83 7.27
N ALA A 171 14.85 -10.25 7.65
CA ALA A 171 14.23 -11.43 7.07
C ALA A 171 13.94 -11.19 5.58
N ALA A 172 14.20 -12.18 4.73
CA ALA A 172 13.95 -12.09 3.28
C ALA A 172 12.45 -12.00 2.96
N LEU A 173 11.60 -12.65 3.78
CA LEU A 173 10.15 -12.58 3.70
C LEU A 173 9.59 -11.70 4.82
N GLY A 174 8.51 -10.96 4.52
CA GLY A 174 7.78 -10.16 5.51
C GLY A 174 7.97 -8.66 5.37
N GLY A 175 7.11 -7.91 6.06
CA GLY A 175 7.02 -6.45 6.05
C GLY A 175 6.79 -5.86 7.46
N GLY A 176 6.65 -4.53 7.54
CA GLY A 176 6.30 -3.84 8.78
C GLY A 176 7.37 -3.86 9.87
N GLY A 177 8.65 -4.03 9.50
CA GLY A 177 9.77 -3.97 10.46
C GLY A 177 9.98 -5.20 11.34
N ARG A 178 9.22 -6.27 11.14
CA ARG A 178 9.40 -7.52 11.89
C ARG A 178 10.64 -8.27 11.40
N GLY A 179 11.44 -8.79 12.36
CA GLY A 179 12.67 -9.54 12.04
C GLY A 179 13.83 -8.66 11.57
N MET A 180 13.78 -7.35 11.83
CA MET A 180 14.91 -6.44 11.55
C MET A 180 15.73 -6.18 12.82
N ARG A 181 17.08 -6.22 12.67
CA ARG A 181 18.03 -5.97 13.75
C ARG A 181 19.17 -5.11 13.26
N VAL A 182 19.35 -3.94 13.88
CA VAL A 182 20.52 -3.08 13.64
C VAL A 182 21.65 -3.52 14.54
N ALA A 183 22.85 -3.60 13.97
CA ALA A 183 24.07 -3.90 14.70
C ALA A 183 25.14 -2.84 14.41
N ARG A 184 25.73 -2.29 15.48
CA ARG A 184 26.72 -1.22 15.44
C ARG A 184 28.13 -1.72 15.74
N THR A 185 28.23 -2.97 16.23
CA THR A 185 29.47 -3.63 16.58
C THR A 185 29.44 -5.10 16.16
N PRO A 186 30.64 -5.75 16.04
CA PRO A 186 30.72 -7.18 15.75
C PRO A 186 29.98 -8.06 16.77
N GLU A 187 29.99 -7.66 18.06
CA GLU A 187 29.32 -8.37 19.15
C GLU A 187 27.79 -8.33 18.93
N GLU A 188 27.24 -7.16 18.57
CA GLU A 188 25.82 -7.00 18.27
C GLU A 188 25.41 -7.81 17.03
N VAL A 189 26.29 -7.96 16.02
CA VAL A 189 26.02 -8.83 14.87
C VAL A 189 25.85 -10.28 15.33
N LYS A 190 26.80 -10.81 16.15
CA LYS A 190 26.72 -12.20 16.62
C LYS A 190 25.47 -12.49 17.43
N GLU A 191 25.10 -11.57 18.32
CA GLU A 191 23.90 -11.71 19.13
C GLU A 191 22.62 -11.55 18.30
N GLY A 192 22.59 -10.57 17.40
CA GLY A 192 21.43 -10.21 16.60
C GLY A 192 21.09 -11.23 15.52
N PHE A 193 22.10 -11.85 14.89
CA PHE A 193 21.88 -12.75 13.76
C PHE A 193 21.07 -14.00 14.14
N SER A 194 21.46 -14.67 15.22
CA SER A 194 20.73 -15.86 15.69
C SER A 194 19.28 -15.56 16.10
N ARG A 195 19.06 -14.36 16.66
CA ARG A 195 17.71 -13.89 17.00
C ARG A 195 16.89 -13.59 15.75
N ALA A 196 17.49 -12.89 14.75
CA ALA A 196 16.83 -12.59 13.50
C ALA A 196 16.41 -13.86 12.75
N GLN A 197 17.27 -14.87 12.68
CA GLN A 197 16.93 -16.17 12.09
C GLN A 197 15.78 -16.87 12.82
N SER A 198 15.81 -16.87 14.15
CA SER A 198 14.78 -17.51 14.97
C SER A 198 13.41 -16.83 14.79
N GLU A 199 13.40 -15.50 14.76
CA GLU A 199 12.20 -14.69 14.53
C GLU A 199 11.66 -14.88 13.10
N ALA A 200 12.54 -14.89 12.08
CA ALA A 200 12.15 -15.13 10.69
C ALA A 200 11.52 -16.52 10.53
N LYS A 201 12.11 -17.54 11.13
CA LYS A 201 11.59 -18.91 11.11
C LYS A 201 10.23 -19.02 11.81
N ALA A 202 10.07 -18.37 12.96
CA ALA A 202 8.80 -18.38 13.70
C ALA A 202 7.68 -17.63 12.97
N ALA A 203 8.00 -16.50 12.32
CA ALA A 203 7.00 -15.65 11.67
C ALA A 203 6.66 -16.11 10.23
N PHE A 204 7.64 -16.64 9.48
CA PHE A 204 7.53 -16.88 8.03
C PHE A 204 7.86 -18.31 7.61
N GLY A 205 8.22 -19.21 8.57
CA GLY A 205 8.56 -20.61 8.30
C GLY A 205 9.97 -20.82 7.71
N ARG A 206 10.72 -19.75 7.37
CA ARG A 206 12.07 -19.77 6.81
C ARG A 206 13.00 -18.89 7.64
N ALA A 207 14.25 -19.29 7.79
CA ALA A 207 15.27 -18.57 8.56
C ALA A 207 16.16 -17.65 7.69
N ASP A 208 15.70 -17.31 6.50
CA ASP A 208 16.47 -16.55 5.52
C ASP A 208 16.65 -15.11 6.00
N VAL A 209 17.87 -14.73 6.29
CA VAL A 209 18.27 -13.38 6.72
C VAL A 209 19.32 -12.85 5.76
N TYR A 210 19.13 -11.64 5.27
CA TYR A 210 20.14 -10.91 4.50
C TYR A 210 20.57 -9.65 5.25
N VAL A 211 21.67 -9.03 4.84
CA VAL A 211 22.29 -7.89 5.53
C VAL A 211 22.47 -6.73 4.59
N GLU A 212 22.21 -5.53 5.08
CA GLU A 212 22.41 -4.28 4.34
C GLU A 212 23.10 -3.23 5.23
N ARG A 213 23.70 -2.23 4.60
CA ARG A 213 24.13 -1.01 5.28
C ARG A 213 22.90 -0.36 5.95
N PHE A 214 23.02 0.03 7.20
CA PHE A 214 21.96 0.78 7.87
C PHE A 214 22.12 2.26 7.58
N ILE A 215 21.10 2.88 7.01
CA ILE A 215 21.07 4.32 6.74
C ILE A 215 20.49 5.00 7.97
N GLU A 216 21.24 5.95 8.53
CA GLU A 216 20.84 6.67 9.74
C GLU A 216 19.99 7.89 9.38
N ASN A 217 18.81 8.00 9.99
CA ASN A 217 17.87 9.11 9.81
C ASN A 217 17.53 9.44 8.34
N PRO A 218 17.24 8.45 7.49
CA PRO A 218 16.89 8.71 6.10
C PRO A 218 15.50 9.36 6.03
N LYS A 219 15.24 10.08 4.94
CA LYS A 219 13.86 10.32 4.53
C LYS A 219 13.29 9.06 3.89
N HIS A 220 12.04 8.77 4.18
CA HIS A 220 11.26 7.71 3.53
C HIS A 220 10.38 8.36 2.47
N ILE A 221 10.81 8.26 1.23
CA ILE A 221 10.13 8.86 0.06
C ILE A 221 9.54 7.74 -0.77
N GLU A 222 8.31 7.91 -1.21
CA GLU A 222 7.63 6.93 -2.05
C GLU A 222 6.94 7.59 -3.23
N VAL A 223 6.95 6.94 -4.38
CA VAL A 223 6.38 7.46 -5.63
C VAL A 223 5.15 6.67 -6.03
N GLN A 224 4.04 7.36 -6.23
CA GLN A 224 2.80 6.76 -6.72
C GLN A 224 2.86 6.51 -8.21
N ILE A 225 2.55 5.29 -8.63
CA ILE A 225 2.51 4.88 -10.04
C ILE A 225 1.11 4.40 -10.42
N LEU A 226 0.73 4.71 -11.66
CA LEU A 226 -0.35 4.06 -12.39
C LEU A 226 0.22 3.46 -13.67
N GLY A 227 -0.11 2.21 -13.97
CA GLY A 227 0.28 1.53 -15.21
C GLY A 227 -0.92 0.87 -15.88
N ASP A 228 -1.08 1.03 -17.19
CA ASP A 228 -2.16 0.41 -17.94
C ASP A 228 -1.68 -0.82 -18.76
N ALA A 229 -2.63 -1.49 -19.41
CA ALA A 229 -2.34 -2.64 -20.27
C ALA A 229 -1.75 -2.25 -21.65
N HIS A 230 -1.71 -0.95 -21.96
CA HIS A 230 -1.23 -0.39 -23.23
C HIS A 230 0.25 0.02 -23.17
N GLY A 231 0.88 -0.13 -21.99
CA GLY A 231 2.30 0.18 -21.77
C GLY A 231 2.56 1.59 -21.23
N ASN A 232 1.52 2.35 -20.93
CA ASN A 232 1.68 3.66 -20.32
C ASN A 232 1.98 3.50 -18.83
N ILE A 233 2.98 4.22 -18.34
CA ILE A 233 3.33 4.32 -16.92
C ILE A 233 3.37 5.80 -16.55
N LEU A 234 2.54 6.19 -15.60
CA LEU A 234 2.41 7.56 -15.11
C LEU A 234 2.80 7.61 -13.62
N HIS A 235 3.69 8.53 -13.24
CA HIS A 235 3.90 8.83 -11.82
C HIS A 235 3.06 10.02 -11.38
N LEU A 236 2.54 9.95 -10.17
CA LEU A 236 1.75 11.00 -9.53
C LEU A 236 2.53 11.67 -8.40
N TYR A 237 3.83 11.87 -8.63
CA TYR A 237 4.79 12.43 -7.69
C TYR A 237 4.96 11.61 -6.41
N GLU A 238 5.70 12.19 -5.49
CA GLU A 238 6.13 11.53 -4.26
C GLU A 238 5.31 11.95 -3.05
N ARG A 239 5.37 11.07 -2.04
CA ARG A 239 4.96 11.32 -0.66
C ARG A 239 6.16 11.18 0.26
N ASP A 240 6.23 12.01 1.29
CA ASP A 240 7.21 11.91 2.38
C ASP A 240 6.53 11.20 3.57
N CYS A 241 6.96 10.00 3.86
CA CYS A 241 6.46 9.14 4.92
C CYS A 241 7.48 8.95 6.06
N SER A 242 8.37 9.94 6.26
CA SER A 242 9.45 9.86 7.25
C SER A 242 8.95 9.92 8.70
N ILE A 243 7.75 10.49 8.95
CA ILE A 243 7.19 10.56 10.29
C ILE A 243 6.53 9.23 10.65
N GLN A 244 7.29 8.41 11.33
CA GLN A 244 6.92 7.05 11.69
C GLN A 244 7.06 6.82 13.20
N ARG A 245 6.26 5.89 13.71
CA ARG A 245 6.40 5.35 15.06
C ARG A 245 6.57 3.84 14.97
N ARG A 246 7.71 3.32 15.45
CA ARG A 246 8.05 1.88 15.36
C ARG A 246 7.90 1.31 13.94
N HIS A 247 8.41 2.05 12.95
CA HIS A 247 8.31 1.72 11.52
C HIS A 247 6.89 1.73 10.94
N GLN A 248 5.92 2.30 11.64
CA GLN A 248 4.58 2.54 11.12
C GLN A 248 4.42 4.02 10.77
N LYS A 249 3.96 4.31 9.57
CA LYS A 249 3.66 5.67 9.09
C LYS A 249 2.53 6.25 9.95
N VAL A 250 2.67 7.50 10.41
CA VAL A 250 1.70 8.20 11.27
C VAL A 250 1.24 9.49 10.63
N VAL A 251 2.18 10.23 10.02
CA VAL A 251 1.90 11.45 9.26
C VAL A 251 2.60 11.34 7.93
N GLU A 252 1.88 11.60 6.86
CA GLU A 252 2.38 11.59 5.48
C GLU A 252 2.15 12.94 4.83
N LEU A 253 3.11 13.37 4.02
CA LEU A 253 3.13 14.67 3.33
C LEU A 253 3.21 14.47 1.81
N ALA A 254 2.52 15.30 1.05
CA ALA A 254 2.65 15.36 -0.40
C ALA A 254 2.55 16.81 -0.91
N PRO A 255 3.50 17.28 -1.74
CA PRO A 255 4.81 16.70 -1.98
C PRO A 255 5.73 16.84 -0.76
N SER A 256 6.92 16.19 -0.79
CA SER A 256 7.95 16.36 0.25
C SER A 256 8.46 17.80 0.30
N VAL A 257 8.45 18.40 1.50
CA VAL A 257 8.74 19.84 1.68
C VAL A 257 10.20 20.19 1.45
N ASN A 258 11.12 19.31 1.81
CA ASN A 258 12.55 19.55 1.78
C ASN A 258 13.29 18.58 0.84
N LEU A 259 12.68 18.24 -0.28
CA LEU A 259 13.29 17.44 -1.33
C LEU A 259 13.65 18.37 -2.48
N PRO A 260 14.94 18.49 -2.87
CA PRO A 260 15.34 19.28 -4.04
C PRO A 260 14.62 18.81 -5.32
N ASP A 261 14.27 19.74 -6.20
CA ASP A 261 13.47 19.43 -7.40
C ASP A 261 14.17 18.46 -8.33
N ASP A 262 15.49 18.59 -8.51
CA ASP A 262 16.31 17.69 -9.29
C ASP A 262 16.37 16.27 -8.72
N LEU A 263 16.41 16.14 -7.41
CA LEU A 263 16.37 14.84 -6.74
C LEU A 263 14.96 14.23 -6.79
N ARG A 264 13.91 15.05 -6.67
CA ARG A 264 12.51 14.61 -6.88
C ARG A 264 12.34 14.01 -8.26
N GLU A 265 12.81 14.71 -9.29
CA GLU A 265 12.72 14.23 -10.68
C GLU A 265 13.44 12.89 -10.85
N GLN A 266 14.67 12.77 -10.34
CA GLN A 266 15.45 11.53 -10.39
C GLN A 266 14.71 10.36 -9.70
N ILE A 267 14.14 10.58 -8.52
CA ILE A 267 13.39 9.55 -7.76
C ILE A 267 12.13 9.14 -8.52
N CYS A 268 11.36 10.10 -9.04
CA CYS A 268 10.16 9.83 -9.83
C CYS A 268 10.50 9.03 -11.11
N GLN A 269 11.55 9.41 -11.82
CA GLN A 269 12.01 8.69 -13.01
C GLN A 269 12.53 7.28 -12.66
N ALA A 270 13.24 7.13 -11.55
CA ALA A 270 13.67 5.82 -11.08
C ALA A 270 12.47 4.89 -10.80
N ALA A 271 11.41 5.41 -10.20
CA ALA A 271 10.19 4.65 -9.97
C ALA A 271 9.53 4.21 -11.29
N VAL A 272 9.43 5.12 -12.26
CA VAL A 272 8.91 4.82 -13.61
C VAL A 272 9.77 3.73 -14.29
N GLN A 273 11.10 3.83 -14.23
CA GLN A 273 12.00 2.84 -14.82
C GLN A 273 11.82 1.44 -14.23
N VAL A 274 11.68 1.31 -12.91
CA VAL A 274 11.39 0.02 -12.26
C VAL A 274 10.10 -0.57 -12.80
N MET A 275 9.04 0.23 -12.88
CA MET A 275 7.72 -0.23 -13.29
C MET A 275 7.63 -0.52 -14.80
N GLN A 276 8.30 0.25 -15.62
CA GLN A 276 8.43 -0.02 -17.07
C GLN A 276 9.19 -1.32 -17.33
N HIS A 277 10.25 -1.59 -16.57
CA HIS A 277 11.06 -2.80 -16.73
C HIS A 277 10.25 -4.08 -16.61
N VAL A 278 9.17 -4.06 -15.83
CA VAL A 278 8.29 -5.23 -15.59
C VAL A 278 6.93 -5.11 -16.27
N ASN A 279 6.68 -4.08 -17.09
CA ASN A 279 5.37 -3.78 -17.67
C ASN A 279 4.26 -3.81 -16.61
N TYR A 280 4.47 -3.03 -15.54
CA TYR A 280 3.59 -3.01 -14.38
C TYR A 280 2.15 -2.63 -14.76
N LEU A 281 1.19 -3.27 -14.12
CA LEU A 281 -0.24 -3.00 -14.33
C LEU A 281 -0.89 -2.54 -13.04
N ASN A 282 -1.78 -1.56 -13.14
CA ASN A 282 -2.60 -0.98 -12.08
C ASN A 282 -1.81 -0.01 -11.16
N ALA A 283 -2.38 0.31 -9.98
CA ALA A 283 -1.73 1.20 -9.03
C ALA A 283 -0.65 0.48 -8.23
N GLY A 284 0.47 1.14 -8.05
CA GLY A 284 1.58 0.67 -7.20
C GLY A 284 2.38 1.84 -6.66
N THR A 285 3.22 1.56 -5.68
CA THR A 285 4.09 2.57 -5.05
C THR A 285 5.50 2.02 -4.94
N VAL A 286 6.48 2.80 -5.38
CA VAL A 286 7.90 2.47 -5.25
C VAL A 286 8.47 3.27 -4.09
N GLU A 287 9.05 2.60 -3.10
CA GLU A 287 9.59 3.20 -1.89
C GLU A 287 11.11 3.35 -1.95
N PHE A 288 11.61 4.49 -1.46
CA PHE A 288 13.03 4.82 -1.43
C PHE A 288 13.44 5.37 -0.05
N LEU A 289 14.69 5.06 0.36
CA LEU A 289 15.37 5.85 1.40
C LEU A 289 16.24 6.91 0.75
N VAL A 290 16.17 8.12 1.29
CA VAL A 290 16.96 9.26 0.81
C VAL A 290 17.90 9.75 1.91
N GLU A 291 19.19 9.80 1.61
CA GLU A 291 20.24 10.30 2.49
C GLU A 291 21.07 11.38 1.74
N GLY A 292 20.90 12.64 2.16
CA GLY A 292 21.55 13.76 1.45
C GLY A 292 21.05 13.92 0.01
N SER A 293 21.92 13.68 -0.96
CA SER A 293 21.61 13.70 -2.41
C SER A 293 21.50 12.30 -3.02
N GLU A 294 21.63 11.24 -2.22
CA GLU A 294 21.55 9.86 -2.68
C GLU A 294 20.18 9.28 -2.33
N PHE A 295 19.68 8.38 -3.17
CA PHE A 295 18.48 7.62 -2.89
C PHE A 295 18.70 6.14 -3.19
N PHE A 296 18.00 5.29 -2.47
CA PHE A 296 18.12 3.84 -2.57
C PHE A 296 16.73 3.20 -2.59
N PHE A 297 16.49 2.34 -3.57
CA PHE A 297 15.27 1.53 -3.62
C PHE A 297 15.14 0.63 -2.39
N ILE A 298 13.92 0.53 -1.85
CA ILE A 298 13.59 -0.35 -0.74
C ILE A 298 12.68 -1.49 -1.19
N GLU A 299 11.48 -1.13 -1.68
CA GLU A 299 10.44 -2.10 -2.03
C GLU A 299 9.40 -1.47 -2.98
N VAL A 300 8.57 -2.33 -3.54
CA VAL A 300 7.34 -1.95 -4.24
C VAL A 300 6.15 -2.46 -3.44
N ASN A 301 5.15 -1.61 -3.23
CA ASN A 301 3.85 -2.01 -2.74
C ASN A 301 2.90 -2.13 -3.93
N PRO A 302 2.60 -3.36 -4.41
CA PRO A 302 1.81 -3.57 -5.62
C PRO A 302 0.31 -3.47 -5.34
N ARG A 303 -0.14 -2.34 -4.84
CA ARG A 303 -1.53 -2.04 -4.42
C ARG A 303 -1.71 -0.55 -4.15
N VAL A 304 -2.97 -0.14 -3.93
CA VAL A 304 -3.25 1.16 -3.30
C VAL A 304 -2.73 1.19 -1.85
N GLN A 305 -2.24 2.33 -1.40
CA GLN A 305 -1.76 2.52 -0.03
C GLN A 305 -2.74 3.35 0.81
N VAL A 306 -2.57 3.32 2.14
CA VAL A 306 -3.39 4.10 3.09
C VAL A 306 -3.34 5.59 2.76
N GLU A 307 -2.16 6.08 2.39
CA GLU A 307 -1.80 7.47 2.14
C GLU A 307 -2.07 7.97 0.70
N HIS A 308 -2.75 7.17 -0.15
CA HIS A 308 -3.12 7.58 -1.52
C HIS A 308 -3.89 8.90 -1.56
N THR A 309 -4.63 9.19 -0.51
CA THR A 309 -5.50 10.37 -0.39
C THR A 309 -4.78 11.69 -0.60
N ILE A 310 -3.55 11.86 -0.10
CA ILE A 310 -2.80 13.11 -0.23
C ILE A 310 -2.26 13.31 -1.65
N THR A 311 -1.93 12.23 -2.35
CA THR A 311 -1.61 12.29 -3.79
C THR A 311 -2.83 12.74 -4.59
N GLU A 312 -4.01 12.17 -4.34
CA GLU A 312 -5.25 12.59 -4.98
C GLU A 312 -5.56 14.08 -4.74
N MET A 313 -5.31 14.58 -3.52
CA MET A 313 -5.57 15.98 -3.17
C MET A 313 -4.65 16.98 -3.87
N ILE A 314 -3.42 16.60 -4.23
CA ILE A 314 -2.47 17.50 -4.90
C ILE A 314 -2.44 17.33 -6.42
N THR A 315 -2.92 16.20 -6.95
CA THR A 315 -2.91 15.92 -8.40
C THR A 315 -4.28 16.01 -9.05
N ASP A 316 -5.35 15.98 -8.25
CA ASP A 316 -6.75 15.90 -8.71
C ASP A 316 -7.04 14.62 -9.55
N ILE A 317 -6.26 13.54 -9.31
CA ILE A 317 -6.43 12.25 -9.97
C ILE A 317 -6.92 11.23 -8.94
N ASP A 318 -8.11 10.66 -9.15
CA ASP A 318 -8.69 9.61 -8.31
C ASP A 318 -8.01 8.26 -8.59
N ILE A 319 -7.14 7.83 -7.67
CA ILE A 319 -6.34 6.60 -7.82
C ILE A 319 -7.23 5.35 -7.79
N VAL A 320 -8.27 5.34 -6.97
CA VAL A 320 -9.15 4.17 -6.84
C VAL A 320 -10.05 4.01 -8.07
N GLN A 321 -10.59 5.11 -8.60
CA GLN A 321 -11.29 5.06 -9.90
C GLN A 321 -10.36 4.62 -11.01
N SER A 322 -9.11 5.13 -11.03
CA SER A 322 -8.11 4.72 -12.00
C SER A 322 -7.82 3.22 -11.94
N GLN A 323 -7.72 2.64 -10.72
CA GLN A 323 -7.55 1.19 -10.57
C GLN A 323 -8.68 0.38 -11.23
N ILE A 324 -9.92 0.81 -11.02
CA ILE A 324 -11.11 0.15 -11.55
C ILE A 324 -11.14 0.26 -13.09
N GLN A 325 -10.88 1.44 -13.63
CA GLN A 325 -10.86 1.71 -15.07
C GLN A 325 -9.72 0.97 -15.78
N ILE A 326 -8.52 0.94 -15.21
CA ILE A 326 -7.39 0.14 -15.72
C ILE A 326 -7.75 -1.35 -15.75
N ALA A 327 -8.40 -1.85 -14.71
CA ALA A 327 -8.83 -3.25 -14.63
C ALA A 327 -9.94 -3.59 -15.67
N GLN A 328 -10.65 -2.59 -16.18
CA GLN A 328 -11.57 -2.70 -17.31
C GLN A 328 -10.84 -2.64 -18.68
N GLY A 329 -9.51 -2.47 -18.69
CA GLY A 329 -8.69 -2.42 -19.88
C GLY A 329 -8.56 -1.04 -20.52
N LEU A 330 -9.02 0.04 -19.86
CA LEU A 330 -8.94 1.39 -20.41
C LEU A 330 -7.50 1.93 -20.34
N SER A 331 -7.12 2.69 -21.38
CA SER A 331 -5.84 3.39 -21.43
C SER A 331 -5.86 4.67 -20.60
N LEU A 332 -4.73 5.01 -19.95
CA LEU A 332 -4.60 6.18 -19.06
C LEU A 332 -4.99 7.49 -19.77
N HIS A 333 -4.47 7.69 -20.97
CA HIS A 333 -4.59 8.98 -21.66
C HIS A 333 -5.79 9.06 -22.60
N GLU A 334 -5.97 8.05 -23.50
CA GLU A 334 -6.98 8.12 -24.56
C GLU A 334 -8.41 7.92 -24.05
N GLU A 335 -8.63 6.98 -23.12
CA GLU A 335 -9.97 6.58 -22.66
C GLU A 335 -10.31 7.12 -21.28
N MET A 336 -9.38 7.12 -20.35
CA MET A 336 -9.59 7.70 -19.01
C MET A 336 -9.38 9.23 -19.01
N GLY A 337 -8.68 9.78 -20.01
CA GLY A 337 -8.45 11.22 -20.14
C GLY A 337 -7.48 11.78 -19.11
N LEU A 338 -6.64 10.92 -18.51
CA LEU A 338 -5.58 11.39 -17.62
C LEU A 338 -4.53 12.18 -18.40
N PRO A 339 -3.91 13.20 -17.79
CA PRO A 339 -2.88 14.00 -18.44
C PRO A 339 -1.65 13.18 -18.82
N GLU A 340 -0.90 13.63 -19.84
CA GLU A 340 0.46 13.17 -20.08
C GLU A 340 1.35 13.56 -18.88
N GLN A 341 2.53 12.91 -18.73
CA GLN A 341 3.36 13.11 -17.55
C GLN A 341 3.76 14.57 -17.31
N GLU A 342 4.09 15.31 -18.37
CA GLU A 342 4.46 16.72 -18.30
C GLU A 342 3.31 17.65 -17.92
N ASP A 343 2.07 17.19 -18.06
CA ASP A 343 0.85 17.95 -17.75
C ASP A 343 0.25 17.60 -16.40
N VAL A 344 0.86 16.64 -15.67
CA VAL A 344 0.44 16.34 -14.29
C VAL A 344 0.83 17.48 -13.37
N ASN A 345 -0.14 18.24 -12.92
CA ASN A 345 0.08 19.41 -12.07
C ASN A 345 0.14 19.02 -10.59
N LEU A 346 1.07 19.67 -9.85
CA LEU A 346 1.06 19.68 -8.39
C LEU A 346 0.31 20.91 -7.88
N ASN A 347 -0.77 20.71 -7.17
CA ASN A 347 -1.60 21.78 -6.62
C ASN A 347 -1.45 21.86 -5.09
N GLY A 348 -0.54 22.71 -4.63
CA GLY A 348 -0.32 22.96 -3.20
C GLY A 348 0.34 21.79 -2.46
N TYR A 349 -0.07 21.60 -1.20
CA TYR A 349 0.46 20.61 -0.27
C TYR A 349 -0.69 19.91 0.45
N ALA A 350 -0.54 18.61 0.68
CA ALA A 350 -1.48 17.84 1.47
C ALA A 350 -0.77 17.09 2.60
N ILE A 351 -1.42 16.99 3.74
CA ILE A 351 -0.95 16.29 4.93
C ILE A 351 -2.03 15.29 5.34
N GLN A 352 -1.64 14.04 5.56
CA GLN A 352 -2.50 13.03 6.18
C GLN A 352 -2.01 12.71 7.57
N CYS A 353 -2.93 12.68 8.54
CA CYS A 353 -2.68 12.15 9.87
C CYS A 353 -3.56 10.92 10.09
N ARG A 354 -2.96 9.83 10.55
CA ARG A 354 -3.71 8.62 10.96
C ARG A 354 -4.17 8.79 12.40
N VAL A 355 -5.48 8.86 12.60
CA VAL A 355 -6.07 8.89 13.94
C VAL A 355 -6.39 7.47 14.36
N THR A 356 -5.68 6.98 15.37
CA THR A 356 -5.73 5.59 15.85
C THR A 356 -6.17 5.53 17.30
N THR A 357 -6.69 4.36 17.72
CA THR A 357 -6.99 4.08 19.13
C THR A 357 -5.85 3.28 19.74
N GLU A 358 -4.94 3.97 20.39
CA GLU A 358 -3.75 3.37 21.00
C GLU A 358 -3.49 4.06 22.34
N ASP A 359 -2.99 3.30 23.31
CA ASP A 359 -2.66 3.79 24.64
C ASP A 359 -1.18 4.20 24.71
N PRO A 360 -0.85 5.51 24.73
CA PRO A 360 0.53 5.98 24.80
C PRO A 360 1.22 5.65 26.14
N GLU A 361 0.45 5.45 27.22
CA GLU A 361 1.00 5.08 28.53
C GLU A 361 1.37 3.59 28.59
N ASN A 362 0.79 2.79 27.69
CA ASN A 362 1.02 1.35 27.62
C ASN A 362 1.66 0.97 26.26
N ASP A 363 2.74 1.67 25.91
CA ASP A 363 3.57 1.35 24.75
C ASP A 363 2.80 1.39 23.42
N PHE A 364 1.75 2.21 23.31
CA PHE A 364 0.88 2.34 22.14
C PHE A 364 0.22 1.00 21.73
N LEU A 365 -0.08 0.16 22.70
CA LEU A 365 -0.92 -1.00 22.43
C LEU A 365 -2.32 -0.55 21.97
N PRO A 366 -2.99 -1.29 21.07
CA PRO A 366 -4.35 -0.98 20.68
C PRO A 366 -5.25 -0.88 21.91
N ASP A 367 -5.94 0.26 22.03
CA ASP A 367 -6.94 0.49 23.07
C ASP A 367 -8.34 0.19 22.54
N THR A 368 -9.11 -0.51 23.32
CA THR A 368 -10.44 -1.01 22.95
C THR A 368 -11.51 -0.38 23.81
N GLY A 369 -12.72 -0.29 23.30
CA GLY A 369 -13.83 0.25 24.06
C GLY A 369 -14.85 0.97 23.20
N LYS A 370 -15.78 1.67 23.85
CA LYS A 370 -16.83 2.41 23.17
C LYS A 370 -16.47 3.87 23.02
N ILE A 371 -16.57 4.40 21.80
CA ILE A 371 -16.37 5.82 21.52
C ILE A 371 -17.57 6.59 22.06
N ASN A 372 -17.36 7.37 23.11
CA ASN A 372 -18.41 8.17 23.74
C ASN A 372 -18.54 9.56 23.12
N THR A 373 -17.45 10.10 22.59
CA THR A 373 -17.42 11.42 21.94
C THR A 373 -16.54 11.33 20.69
N TYR A 374 -17.05 11.82 19.58
CA TYR A 374 -16.30 11.97 18.33
C TYR A 374 -16.62 13.34 17.72
N ARG A 375 -15.60 14.12 17.43
CA ARG A 375 -15.72 15.42 16.77
C ARG A 375 -14.67 15.47 15.66
N SER A 376 -15.12 15.47 14.42
CA SER A 376 -14.25 15.60 13.27
C SER A 376 -14.00 17.07 12.93
N PRO A 377 -12.78 17.44 12.48
CA PRO A 377 -12.55 18.74 11.86
C PRO A 377 -13.37 18.84 10.56
N GLY A 378 -13.65 20.06 10.15
CA GLY A 378 -14.31 20.34 8.89
C GLY A 378 -13.92 21.72 8.40
N GLY A 379 -14.02 21.94 7.10
CA GLY A 379 -13.67 23.22 6.49
C GLY A 379 -13.12 23.04 5.08
N PHE A 380 -12.73 24.16 4.46
CA PHE A 380 -12.13 24.15 3.14
C PHE A 380 -10.78 23.41 3.17
N GLY A 381 -10.60 22.47 2.25
CA GLY A 381 -9.39 21.68 2.15
C GLY A 381 -9.29 20.49 3.12
N VAL A 382 -10.33 20.21 3.92
CA VAL A 382 -10.35 19.04 4.82
C VAL A 382 -11.08 17.88 4.19
N ARG A 383 -10.41 16.73 4.10
CA ARG A 383 -10.96 15.44 3.68
C ARG A 383 -10.83 14.44 4.84
N LEU A 384 -11.89 13.69 5.10
CA LEU A 384 -11.93 12.65 6.11
C LEU A 384 -12.29 11.31 5.48
N ASP A 385 -11.36 10.37 5.48
CA ASP A 385 -11.64 8.99 5.11
C ASP A 385 -11.77 8.18 6.40
N ALA A 386 -13.03 7.95 6.79
CA ALA A 386 -13.39 7.31 8.06
C ALA A 386 -14.05 5.95 7.84
N GLY A 387 -13.69 5.00 8.69
CA GLY A 387 -14.40 3.73 8.81
C GLY A 387 -15.41 3.79 9.95
N ASN A 388 -15.03 3.30 11.11
CA ASN A 388 -15.87 3.22 12.31
C ASN A 388 -15.69 4.42 13.27
N GLY A 389 -15.18 5.55 12.80
CA GLY A 389 -14.98 6.76 13.61
C GLY A 389 -16.28 7.53 13.82
N PHE A 390 -17.15 7.09 14.74
CA PHE A 390 -18.37 7.80 15.14
C PHE A 390 -18.79 7.43 16.58
N VAL A 391 -19.62 8.27 17.18
CA VAL A 391 -20.12 8.05 18.55
C VAL A 391 -20.94 6.76 18.63
N GLY A 392 -20.64 5.95 19.60
CA GLY A 392 -21.32 4.67 19.83
C GLY A 392 -20.59 3.44 19.27
N THR A 393 -19.62 3.63 18.39
CA THR A 393 -18.79 2.54 17.87
C THR A 393 -18.02 1.83 18.98
N VAL A 394 -17.98 0.53 18.90
CA VAL A 394 -17.12 -0.32 19.74
C VAL A 394 -15.85 -0.65 18.97
N VAL A 395 -14.71 -0.17 19.47
CA VAL A 395 -13.39 -0.53 18.95
C VAL A 395 -13.02 -1.90 19.49
N THR A 396 -12.75 -2.84 18.59
CA THR A 396 -12.42 -4.23 18.92
C THR A 396 -10.92 -4.48 18.84
N PRO A 397 -10.37 -5.49 19.52
CA PRO A 397 -8.95 -5.83 19.44
C PRO A 397 -8.57 -6.66 18.19
N TYR A 398 -9.53 -6.94 17.31
CA TYR A 398 -9.33 -7.89 16.21
C TYR A 398 -8.75 -7.26 14.95
N PHE A 399 -8.94 -5.95 14.76
CA PHE A 399 -8.58 -5.23 13.54
C PHE A 399 -7.67 -4.06 13.86
N ASP A 400 -7.19 -3.40 12.79
CA ASP A 400 -6.39 -2.19 12.92
C ASP A 400 -7.10 -1.10 13.73
N SER A 401 -6.34 -0.36 14.51
CA SER A 401 -6.82 0.71 15.39
C SER A 401 -7.20 2.00 14.64
N LEU A 402 -7.04 2.05 13.32
CA LEU A 402 -7.32 3.24 12.50
C LEU A 402 -8.81 3.60 12.53
N LEU A 403 -9.13 4.77 13.04
CA LEU A 403 -10.49 5.32 13.06
C LEU A 403 -10.78 6.16 11.82
N VAL A 404 -9.84 7.07 11.49
CA VAL A 404 -10.00 8.03 10.41
C VAL A 404 -8.65 8.51 9.91
N LYS A 405 -8.55 8.74 8.60
CA LYS A 405 -7.49 9.52 7.98
C LYS A 405 -7.97 10.96 7.89
N ALA A 406 -7.32 11.85 8.65
CA ALA A 406 -7.58 13.28 8.57
C ALA A 406 -6.58 13.88 7.56
N CYS A 407 -7.08 14.31 6.42
CA CYS A 407 -6.27 14.88 5.35
C CYS A 407 -6.59 16.36 5.20
N VAL A 408 -5.57 17.19 5.07
CA VAL A 408 -5.72 18.64 4.91
C VAL A 408 -4.91 19.07 3.69
N HIS A 409 -5.50 19.93 2.87
CA HIS A 409 -4.88 20.54 1.70
C HIS A 409 -4.76 22.05 1.86
N GLY A 410 -3.60 22.60 1.53
CA GLY A 410 -3.34 24.05 1.49
C GLY A 410 -2.52 24.44 0.26
N ARG A 411 -2.67 25.69 -0.22
CA ARG A 411 -1.85 26.18 -1.33
C ARG A 411 -0.35 26.26 -0.99
N THR A 412 -0.02 26.39 0.27
CA THR A 412 1.34 26.34 0.82
C THR A 412 1.39 25.34 1.96
N PHE A 413 2.58 24.87 2.29
CA PHE A 413 2.77 23.93 3.40
C PHE A 413 2.22 24.49 4.72
N ASP A 414 2.52 25.76 5.03
CA ASP A 414 2.03 26.43 6.24
C ASP A 414 0.50 26.50 6.33
N LEU A 415 -0.19 26.56 5.18
CA LEU A 415 -1.66 26.55 5.14
C LEU A 415 -2.25 25.13 5.24
N ALA A 416 -1.46 24.11 4.98
CA ALA A 416 -1.85 22.71 5.17
C ALA A 416 -1.62 22.26 6.64
N CYS A 417 -0.70 22.91 7.37
CA CYS A 417 -0.49 22.69 8.81
C CYS A 417 -1.61 23.33 9.64
#